data_9b15ce6def9af0af55930c24cce44ced
#
_entry.id   9b15ce6def9af0af55930c24cce44ced
#
_cell.length_a   1.000
_cell.length_b   1.000
_cell.length_c   1.000
_cell.angle_alpha   90.00
_cell.angle_beta   90.00
_cell.angle_gamma   90.00
#
_symmetry.space_group_name_H-M   'P 1'
#
loop_
_entity.id
_entity.type
_entity.pdbx_description
1 polymer ?
#
loop_
_entity_poly.entity_id
_entity_poly.type
_entity_poly.pdbx_seq_one_letter_code
_entity_poly.pdbx_strand_id
1 'polypeptide(L)'
;MAATKNQSVNHIQDNFEDPAVTLFRDYLRIKTVHPDPDYENCMIFLKKQADRLGLKHHITEMVKGKPIFIMTWQGTDPDLPSLLLNSHTDVVPVFPESWKYNPFEPFKEKNGNIYARGTQDMKNVGIQHIEAIYQLKVLQKKTLKRTIHLS
;
A
#
# COMPACT_ATOMS: atom_id res chain seq x y z
N MET A 1 38.00 36.63 28.88
CA MET A 1 37.48 36.67 27.52
C MET A 1 37.57 35.26 26.95
N ALA A 2 36.48 34.54 26.94
CA ALA A 2 36.36 33.20 26.34
C ALA A 2 35.26 33.26 25.30
N ALA A 3 35.61 33.13 24.03
CA ALA A 3 34.70 33.15 22.92
C ALA A 3 34.03 31.77 22.77
N THR A 4 32.75 31.72 23.00
CA THR A 4 31.93 30.55 22.77
C THR A 4 31.67 30.37 21.26
N LYS A 5 32.26 29.34 20.67
CA LYS A 5 32.00 28.95 19.28
C LYS A 5 30.59 28.33 19.21
N ASN A 6 29.65 29.07 18.63
CA ASN A 6 28.37 28.55 18.18
C ASN A 6 28.62 27.60 16.99
N GLN A 7 28.53 26.29 17.22
CA GLN A 7 28.46 25.31 16.14
C GLN A 7 27.01 25.28 15.66
N SER A 8 26.72 25.90 14.53
CA SER A 8 25.51 25.70 13.76
C SER A 8 25.53 24.29 13.21
N VAL A 9 24.73 23.40 13.83
CA VAL A 9 24.45 22.09 13.30
C VAL A 9 23.54 22.29 12.10
N ASN A 10 24.10 22.23 10.90
CA ASN A 10 23.33 22.15 9.67
C ASN A 10 22.56 20.83 9.67
N HIS A 11 21.28 20.86 10.03
CA HIS A 11 20.35 19.79 9.72
C HIS A 11 20.15 19.77 8.20
N ILE A 12 20.94 18.95 7.52
CA ILE A 12 20.58 18.44 6.20
C ILE A 12 19.33 17.61 6.47
N GLN A 13 18.15 18.18 6.23
CA GLN A 13 16.93 17.38 6.13
C GLN A 13 17.09 16.53 4.87
N ASP A 14 17.48 15.27 5.06
CA ASP A 14 17.35 14.26 4.04
C ASP A 14 15.87 14.22 3.61
N ASN A 15 15.61 14.64 2.37
CA ASN A 15 14.30 14.55 1.71
C ASN A 15 13.99 13.08 1.35
N PHE A 16 14.43 12.13 2.18
CA PHE A 16 14.20 10.71 1.97
C PHE A 16 12.77 10.37 2.41
N GLU A 17 11.92 10.06 1.44
CA GLU A 17 10.60 9.50 1.74
C GLU A 17 10.73 7.98 1.97
N ASP A 18 10.13 7.48 3.05
CA ASP A 18 10.07 6.04 3.31
C ASP A 18 9.48 5.30 2.10
N PRO A 19 10.11 4.23 1.59
CA PRO A 19 9.62 3.47 0.45
C PRO A 19 8.18 2.97 0.59
N ALA A 20 7.73 2.64 1.81
CA ALA A 20 6.35 2.24 2.06
C ALA A 20 5.37 3.41 1.84
N VAL A 21 5.78 4.63 2.18
CA VAL A 21 4.99 5.85 1.93
C VAL A 21 4.94 6.14 0.44
N THR A 22 6.05 6.02 -0.27
CA THR A 22 6.09 6.17 -1.73
C THR A 22 5.18 5.14 -2.40
N LEU A 23 5.28 3.87 -2.01
CA LEU A 23 4.42 2.80 -2.51
C LEU A 23 2.93 3.09 -2.27
N PHE A 24 2.59 3.57 -1.07
CA PHE A 24 1.22 3.96 -0.74
C PHE A 24 0.71 5.09 -1.63
N ARG A 25 1.53 6.11 -1.86
CA ARG A 25 1.18 7.23 -2.74
C ARG A 25 1.02 6.78 -4.19
N ASP A 26 1.84 5.85 -4.68
CA ASP A 26 1.70 5.28 -6.01
C ASP A 26 0.39 4.50 -6.15
N TYR A 27 0.00 3.75 -5.13
CA TYR A 27 -1.28 3.06 -5.11
C TYR A 27 -2.48 4.03 -5.11
N LEU A 28 -2.39 5.14 -4.38
CA LEU A 28 -3.44 6.18 -4.34
C LEU A 28 -3.64 6.89 -5.69
N ARG A 29 -2.62 6.98 -6.55
CA ARG A 29 -2.72 7.58 -7.89
C ARG A 29 -3.56 6.76 -8.86
N ILE A 30 -3.70 5.45 -8.62
CA ILE A 30 -4.54 4.60 -9.47
C ILE A 30 -6.01 4.91 -9.18
N LYS A 31 -6.72 5.42 -10.18
CA LYS A 31 -8.10 5.92 -10.04
C LYS A 31 -9.12 4.78 -10.08
N THR A 32 -9.21 4.01 -9.01
CA THR A 32 -10.20 2.95 -8.85
C THR A 32 -11.56 3.47 -8.36
N VAL A 33 -11.95 4.65 -8.85
CA VAL A 33 -13.17 5.36 -8.47
C VAL A 33 -14.33 4.96 -9.37
N HIS A 34 -15.49 4.69 -8.74
CA HIS A 34 -16.73 4.44 -9.47
C HIS A 34 -17.28 5.68 -10.18
N PRO A 35 -17.98 5.53 -11.33
CA PRO A 35 -18.46 4.27 -11.94
C PRO A 35 -17.46 3.56 -12.86
N ASP A 36 -16.29 4.14 -13.12
CA ASP A 36 -15.33 3.68 -14.14
C ASP A 36 -13.93 3.44 -13.55
N PRO A 37 -13.78 2.43 -12.66
CA PRO A 37 -12.54 2.19 -11.93
C PRO A 37 -11.44 1.62 -12.84
N ASP A 38 -10.23 2.18 -12.73
CA ASP A 38 -9.02 1.68 -13.41
C ASP A 38 -8.49 0.40 -12.72
N TYR A 39 -9.23 -0.68 -12.90
CA TYR A 39 -8.80 -1.98 -12.35
C TYR A 39 -7.63 -2.58 -13.11
N GLU A 40 -7.40 -2.24 -14.37
CA GLU A 40 -6.26 -2.75 -15.14
C GLU A 40 -4.93 -2.34 -14.47
N ASN A 41 -4.71 -1.03 -14.29
CA ASN A 41 -3.51 -0.54 -13.61
C ASN A 41 -3.44 -0.99 -12.15
N CYS A 42 -4.59 -1.18 -11.49
CA CYS A 42 -4.64 -1.72 -10.14
C CYS A 42 -4.11 -3.17 -10.09
N MET A 43 -4.55 -4.04 -11.00
CA MET A 43 -4.07 -5.42 -11.07
C MET A 43 -2.57 -5.48 -11.43
N ILE A 44 -2.10 -4.61 -12.34
CA ILE A 44 -0.67 -4.48 -12.65
C ILE A 44 0.13 -4.08 -11.41
N PHE A 45 -0.36 -3.12 -10.63
CA PHE A 45 0.29 -2.69 -9.39
C PHE A 45 0.37 -3.84 -8.37
N LEU A 46 -0.75 -4.52 -8.12
CA LEU A 46 -0.82 -5.63 -7.16
C LEU A 46 0.06 -6.81 -7.59
N LYS A 47 0.12 -7.10 -8.90
CA LYS A 47 1.03 -8.12 -9.43
C LYS A 47 2.49 -7.78 -9.14
N LYS A 48 2.92 -6.54 -9.36
CA LYS A 48 4.28 -6.10 -9.00
C LYS A 48 4.57 -6.31 -7.51
N GLN A 49 3.57 -6.09 -6.64
CA GLN A 49 3.76 -6.35 -5.20
C GLN A 49 3.85 -7.85 -4.90
N ALA A 50 3.04 -8.69 -5.54
CA ALA A 50 3.16 -10.15 -5.40
C ALA A 50 4.55 -10.64 -5.82
N ASP A 51 5.07 -10.14 -6.94
CA ASP A 51 6.41 -10.47 -7.43
C ASP A 51 7.50 -9.98 -6.46
N ARG A 52 7.39 -8.75 -5.94
CA ARG A 52 8.32 -8.19 -4.92
C ARG A 52 8.37 -9.04 -3.65
N LEU A 53 7.23 -9.58 -3.24
CA LEU A 53 7.10 -10.43 -2.06
C LEU A 53 7.45 -11.90 -2.31
N GLY A 54 7.64 -12.30 -3.58
CA GLY A 54 7.81 -13.70 -3.96
C GLY A 54 6.60 -14.56 -3.59
N LEU A 55 5.39 -14.02 -3.82
CA LEU A 55 4.12 -14.69 -3.55
C LEU A 55 3.48 -15.19 -4.84
N LYS A 56 2.83 -16.36 -4.76
CA LYS A 56 1.89 -16.78 -5.80
C LYS A 56 0.69 -15.84 -5.77
N HIS A 57 0.13 -15.55 -6.95
CA HIS A 57 -1.11 -14.79 -7.05
C HIS A 57 -2.11 -15.47 -7.97
N HIS A 58 -3.36 -15.15 -7.77
CA HIS A 58 -4.49 -15.57 -8.59
C HIS A 58 -5.42 -14.38 -8.79
N ILE A 59 -5.96 -14.24 -10.00
CA ILE A 59 -7.00 -13.26 -10.30
C ILE A 59 -8.25 -14.02 -10.71
N THR A 60 -9.36 -13.69 -10.10
CA THR A 60 -10.67 -14.25 -10.46
C THR A 60 -11.68 -13.13 -10.65
N GLU A 61 -12.70 -13.39 -11.45
CA GLU A 61 -13.76 -12.45 -11.76
C GLU A 61 -15.10 -13.17 -11.58
N MET A 62 -15.78 -12.89 -10.46
CA MET A 62 -17.12 -13.41 -10.19
C MET A 62 -18.20 -12.55 -10.87
N VAL A 63 -17.91 -11.28 -11.10
CA VAL A 63 -18.72 -10.31 -11.83
C VAL A 63 -17.83 -9.68 -12.89
N LYS A 64 -18.29 -9.67 -14.15
CA LYS A 64 -17.53 -9.11 -15.27
C LYS A 64 -17.05 -7.70 -14.97
N GLY A 65 -15.75 -7.44 -15.19
CA GLY A 65 -15.09 -6.16 -14.95
C GLY A 65 -14.84 -5.86 -13.47
N LYS A 66 -15.01 -6.84 -12.56
CA LYS A 66 -14.71 -6.71 -11.13
C LYS A 66 -13.73 -7.78 -10.69
N PRO A 67 -12.42 -7.60 -10.96
CA PRO A 67 -11.41 -8.58 -10.61
C PRO A 67 -11.16 -8.62 -9.10
N ILE A 68 -10.94 -9.82 -8.57
CA ILE A 68 -10.46 -10.07 -7.23
C ILE A 68 -9.03 -10.56 -7.35
N PHE A 69 -8.10 -9.87 -6.70
CA PHE A 69 -6.68 -10.25 -6.67
C PHE A 69 -6.37 -10.96 -5.36
N ILE A 70 -5.76 -12.14 -5.43
CA ILE A 70 -5.41 -12.93 -4.25
C ILE A 70 -3.91 -13.25 -4.30
N MET A 71 -3.15 -12.81 -3.29
CA MET A 71 -1.76 -13.22 -3.06
C MET A 71 -1.74 -14.31 -1.99
N THR A 72 -0.88 -15.31 -2.14
CA THR A 72 -0.77 -16.43 -1.19
C THR A 72 0.65 -16.59 -0.68
N TRP A 73 0.81 -16.46 0.63
CA TRP A 73 2.00 -16.91 1.35
C TRP A 73 1.71 -18.29 1.96
N GLN A 74 2.22 -19.32 1.29
CA GLN A 74 2.00 -20.70 1.70
C GLN A 74 2.64 -20.97 3.05
N GLY A 75 1.87 -21.52 3.99
CA GLY A 75 2.34 -22.03 5.27
C GLY A 75 3.01 -23.38 5.13
N THR A 76 3.71 -23.81 6.19
CA THR A 76 4.38 -25.12 6.27
C THR A 76 3.41 -26.24 6.64
N ASP A 77 2.23 -25.92 7.17
CA ASP A 77 1.20 -26.86 7.58
C ASP A 77 -0.12 -26.52 6.85
N PRO A 78 -0.40 -27.18 5.72
CA PRO A 78 -1.55 -26.86 4.87
C PRO A 78 -2.89 -27.27 5.50
N ASP A 79 -2.89 -28.16 6.49
CA ASP A 79 -4.11 -28.64 7.15
C ASP A 79 -4.66 -27.62 8.18
N LEU A 80 -3.84 -26.65 8.57
CA LEU A 80 -4.29 -25.58 9.45
C LEU A 80 -5.16 -24.57 8.70
N PRO A 81 -6.22 -24.05 9.33
CA PRO A 81 -7.01 -22.96 8.74
C PRO A 81 -6.13 -21.78 8.37
N SER A 82 -6.30 -21.24 7.16
CA SER A 82 -5.58 -20.08 6.66
C SER A 82 -6.06 -18.78 7.33
N LEU A 83 -5.23 -17.75 7.23
CA LEU A 83 -5.59 -16.37 7.60
C LEU A 83 -5.87 -15.59 6.33
N LEU A 84 -7.02 -14.91 6.27
CA LEU A 84 -7.36 -13.97 5.22
C LEU A 84 -7.16 -12.53 5.72
N LEU A 85 -6.30 -11.78 5.03
CA LEU A 85 -6.11 -10.35 5.18
C LEU A 85 -6.82 -9.67 4.01
N ASN A 86 -7.93 -9.02 4.28
CA ASN A 86 -8.76 -8.42 3.23
C ASN A 86 -8.62 -6.91 3.17
N SER A 87 -8.60 -6.34 1.95
CA SER A 87 -8.78 -4.92 1.69
C SER A 87 -9.41 -4.72 0.32
N HIS A 88 -10.37 -3.78 0.20
CA HIS A 88 -10.90 -3.45 -1.12
C HIS A 88 -10.03 -2.43 -1.87
N THR A 89 -10.11 -2.47 -3.20
CA THR A 89 -9.29 -1.63 -4.09
C THR A 89 -10.05 -0.41 -4.61
N ASP A 90 -11.38 -0.52 -4.72
CA ASP A 90 -12.22 0.56 -5.21
C ASP A 90 -12.35 1.70 -4.19
N VAL A 91 -12.71 2.86 -4.70
CA VAL A 91 -12.95 4.05 -3.88
C VAL A 91 -14.22 4.76 -4.35
N VAL A 92 -14.89 5.42 -3.40
CA VAL A 92 -16.11 6.18 -3.68
C VAL A 92 -15.80 7.45 -4.48
N PRO A 93 -16.80 7.99 -5.22
CA PRO A 93 -16.68 9.26 -5.93
C PRO A 93 -16.25 10.43 -5.04
N VAL A 94 -15.81 11.49 -5.65
CA VAL A 94 -15.38 12.73 -5.00
C VAL A 94 -16.16 13.91 -5.54
N PHE A 95 -16.27 14.95 -4.72
CA PHE A 95 -16.68 16.30 -5.11
C PHE A 95 -15.41 17.18 -5.11
N PRO A 96 -14.74 17.37 -6.25
CA PRO A 96 -13.41 17.99 -6.31
C PRO A 96 -13.34 19.37 -5.65
N GLU A 97 -14.43 20.14 -5.73
CA GLU A 97 -14.57 21.46 -5.12
C GLU A 97 -14.52 21.47 -3.59
N SER A 98 -14.77 20.31 -2.97
CA SER A 98 -14.71 20.14 -1.50
C SER A 98 -13.33 19.71 -1.01
N TRP A 99 -12.35 19.54 -1.91
CA TRP A 99 -11.02 19.08 -1.57
C TRP A 99 -9.99 20.21 -1.59
N LYS A 100 -9.17 20.28 -0.53
CA LYS A 100 -8.03 21.22 -0.46
C LYS A 100 -6.94 20.91 -1.49
N TYR A 101 -6.72 19.63 -1.77
CA TYR A 101 -5.76 19.12 -2.76
C TYR A 101 -6.48 18.20 -3.74
N ASN A 102 -5.87 17.95 -4.92
CA ASN A 102 -6.43 17.00 -5.87
C ASN A 102 -6.57 15.60 -5.21
N PRO A 103 -7.77 15.03 -5.12
CA PRO A 103 -8.01 13.77 -4.40
C PRO A 103 -7.31 12.55 -5.03
N PHE A 104 -6.79 12.64 -6.25
CA PHE A 104 -6.07 11.57 -6.94
C PHE A 104 -4.57 11.88 -7.14
N GLU A 105 -4.10 13.00 -6.58
CA GLU A 105 -2.67 13.33 -6.51
C GLU A 105 -2.27 13.38 -5.04
N PRO A 106 -1.82 12.26 -4.44
CA PRO A 106 -1.63 12.14 -3.01
C PRO A 106 -0.59 13.16 -2.52
N PHE A 107 -1.09 14.22 -1.88
CA PHE A 107 -0.28 15.29 -1.33
C PHE A 107 0.13 14.93 0.11
N LYS A 108 1.43 14.99 0.40
CA LYS A 108 1.97 14.81 1.75
C LYS A 108 2.42 16.16 2.31
N GLU A 109 1.82 16.58 3.40
CA GLU A 109 2.24 17.77 4.14
C GLU A 109 3.54 17.52 4.93
N LYS A 110 4.20 18.60 5.34
CA LYS A 110 5.43 18.54 6.15
C LYS A 110 5.24 17.85 7.51
N ASN A 111 4.01 17.88 8.05
CA ASN A 111 3.65 17.19 9.29
C ASN A 111 3.42 15.69 9.12
N GLY A 112 3.54 15.16 7.89
CA GLY A 112 3.36 13.75 7.55
C GLY A 112 1.95 13.36 7.11
N ASN A 113 0.96 14.24 7.17
CA ASN A 113 -0.40 13.95 6.71
C ASN A 113 -0.44 13.75 5.19
N ILE A 114 -1.14 12.71 4.74
CA ILE A 114 -1.35 12.40 3.32
C ILE A 114 -2.82 12.59 2.97
N TYR A 115 -3.08 13.41 1.95
CA TYR A 115 -4.41 13.75 1.48
C TYR A 115 -4.65 13.13 0.11
N ALA A 116 -5.56 12.17 0.02
CA ALA A 116 -6.07 11.59 -1.23
C ALA A 116 -7.34 10.77 -0.96
N ARG A 117 -8.13 10.50 -2.01
CA ARG A 117 -9.23 9.54 -1.92
C ARG A 117 -8.67 8.11 -1.79
N GLY A 118 -9.15 7.35 -0.79
CA GLY A 118 -8.66 6.01 -0.47
C GLY A 118 -7.54 5.98 0.58
N THR A 119 -7.09 7.15 1.07
CA THR A 119 -6.03 7.23 2.10
C THR A 119 -6.44 6.51 3.38
N GLN A 120 -7.70 6.58 3.80
CA GLN A 120 -8.22 5.91 4.97
C GLN A 120 -9.05 4.68 4.62
N ASP A 121 -9.87 4.74 3.60
CA ASP A 121 -10.82 3.71 3.19
C ASP A 121 -10.56 3.31 1.73
N MET A 122 -9.81 2.19 1.52
CA MET A 122 -8.94 1.58 2.53
C MET A 122 -7.61 1.09 1.92
N LYS A 123 -7.06 1.84 0.95
CA LYS A 123 -5.79 1.47 0.30
C LYS A 123 -4.62 1.42 1.29
N ASN A 124 -4.67 2.19 2.39
CA ASN A 124 -3.71 2.11 3.49
C ASN A 124 -3.63 0.71 4.09
N VAL A 125 -4.77 0.06 4.32
CA VAL A 125 -4.83 -1.29 4.90
C VAL A 125 -4.17 -2.31 3.96
N GLY A 126 -4.45 -2.22 2.65
CA GLY A 126 -3.79 -3.06 1.65
C GLY A 126 -2.26 -2.92 1.68
N ILE A 127 -1.76 -1.68 1.75
CA ILE A 127 -0.31 -1.43 1.85
C ILE A 127 0.25 -1.92 3.18
N GLN A 128 -0.45 -1.72 4.31
CA GLN A 128 0.00 -2.23 5.61
C GLN A 128 0.15 -3.76 5.59
N HIS A 129 -0.79 -4.48 4.97
CA HIS A 129 -0.68 -5.93 4.81
C HIS A 129 0.54 -6.33 3.96
N ILE A 130 0.74 -5.65 2.83
CA ILE A 130 1.87 -5.88 1.92
C ILE A 130 3.20 -5.63 2.65
N GLU A 131 3.32 -4.51 3.36
CA GLU A 131 4.55 -4.16 4.09
C GLU A 131 4.80 -5.08 5.29
N ALA A 132 3.76 -5.52 6.00
CA ALA A 132 3.90 -6.50 7.07
C ALA A 132 4.49 -7.82 6.55
N ILE A 133 4.01 -8.30 5.39
CA ILE A 133 4.57 -9.50 4.75
C ILE A 133 5.98 -9.25 4.25
N TYR A 134 6.26 -8.07 3.68
CA TYR A 134 7.62 -7.71 3.27
C TYR A 134 8.59 -7.80 4.45
N GLN A 135 8.24 -7.22 5.60
CA GLN A 135 9.05 -7.28 6.81
C GLN A 135 9.27 -8.72 7.28
N LEU A 136 8.22 -9.50 7.37
CA LEU A 136 8.31 -10.86 7.92
C LEU A 136 8.97 -11.84 6.94
N LYS A 137 8.50 -11.88 5.69
CA LYS A 137 8.93 -12.88 4.71
C LYS A 137 10.24 -12.51 4.03
N VAL A 138 10.35 -11.26 3.55
CA VAL A 138 11.49 -10.86 2.71
C VAL A 138 12.69 -10.46 3.56
N LEU A 139 12.50 -9.59 4.56
CA LEU A 139 13.61 -9.09 5.39
C LEU A 139 13.99 -10.07 6.50
N GLN A 140 13.02 -10.56 7.27
CA GLN A 140 13.30 -11.44 8.40
C GLN A 140 13.38 -12.93 8.01
N LYS A 141 13.07 -13.28 6.75
CA LYS A 141 13.09 -14.67 6.24
C LYS A 141 12.25 -15.64 7.09
N LYS A 142 11.15 -15.16 7.67
CA LYS A 142 10.24 -15.99 8.48
C LYS A 142 9.50 -17.00 7.60
N THR A 143 9.23 -18.16 8.19
CA THR A 143 8.25 -19.13 7.71
C THR A 143 7.08 -19.17 8.70
N LEU A 144 5.89 -19.41 8.20
CA LEU A 144 4.68 -19.48 9.01
C LEU A 144 4.08 -20.89 8.92
N LYS A 145 3.44 -21.34 9.98
CA LYS A 145 2.69 -22.60 9.93
C LYS A 145 1.45 -22.47 9.04
N ARG A 146 0.65 -21.43 9.28
CA ARG A 146 -0.59 -21.18 8.53
C ARG A 146 -0.31 -20.46 7.21
N THR A 147 -1.09 -20.81 6.21
CA THR A 147 -1.15 -20.05 4.97
C THR A 147 -1.81 -18.69 5.21
N ILE A 148 -1.28 -17.64 4.59
CA ILE A 148 -1.88 -16.30 4.57
C ILE A 148 -2.33 -16.00 3.15
N HIS A 149 -3.56 -15.52 3.01
CA HIS A 149 -4.07 -14.91 1.79
C HIS A 149 -4.29 -13.42 2.00
N LEU A 150 -3.82 -12.60 1.03
CA LEU A 150 -4.19 -11.19 0.90
C LEU A 150 -5.20 -11.10 -0.24
N SER A 151 -6.34 -10.47 0.00
CA SER A 151 -7.37 -10.22 -1.00
C SER A 151 -7.89 -8.79 -0.91
#